data_ad27751cf56732974b7d7d1ffe9936f1
#
_entry.id   ad27751cf56732974b7d7d1ffe9936f1
#
_cell.length_a   1.000
_cell.length_b   1.000
_cell.length_c   1.000
_cell.angle_alpha   90.00
_cell.angle_beta   90.00
_cell.angle_gamma   90.00
#
_symmetry.space_group_name_H-M   'P 1'
#
loop_
_entity.id
_entity.type
_entity.pdbx_description
1 polymer ?
#
loop_
_entity_poly.entity_id
_entity_poly.type
_entity_poly.pdbx_seq_one_letter_code
_entity_poly.pdbx_strand_id
1 'polypeptide(L)'
;VVGYISYDNKGVLMNMTKQSDTQAVSTEVERVAAELNTESILNAGETILTSNISQNADYAAQVKLDREQVRSKNRESLQAIIDNETLSETEKQGAVDAMAKLTQNAQMEADAEMLLEAKGFEDVVVSISDSCCDIVVGKEDVSDEKRAQIEDVIKRKTNINAENIVITTID
;
A
#
# COMPACT_ATOMS: atom_id res chain seq x y z
N VAL A 1 -9.80 15.33 56.06
CA VAL A 1 -9.35 16.71 55.76
C VAL A 1 -7.88 16.71 55.37
N VAL A 2 -7.04 15.79 55.91
CA VAL A 2 -5.60 15.73 55.65
C VAL A 2 -5.27 15.21 54.21
N GLY A 3 -6.15 14.43 53.58
CA GLY A 3 -5.98 13.91 52.21
C GLY A 3 -6.15 14.94 51.12
N TYR A 4 -6.84 16.04 51.38
CA TYR A 4 -7.14 17.06 50.38
C TYR A 4 -5.96 17.99 50.10
N ILE A 5 -5.16 18.27 51.09
CA ILE A 5 -3.97 19.15 50.95
C ILE A 5 -2.82 18.44 50.22
N SER A 6 -2.74 17.11 50.30
CA SER A 6 -1.73 16.32 49.60
C SER A 6 -1.99 16.21 48.09
N TYR A 7 -3.24 16.32 47.67
CA TYR A 7 -3.61 16.20 46.25
C TYR A 7 -3.25 17.45 45.43
N ASP A 8 -3.45 18.62 46.01
CA ASP A 8 -3.14 19.89 45.32
C ASP A 8 -1.63 20.08 45.13
N ASN A 9 -0.81 19.56 46.09
CA ASN A 9 0.65 19.68 45.99
C ASN A 9 1.25 18.76 44.91
N LYS A 10 0.60 17.64 44.59
CA LYS A 10 1.03 16.75 43.50
C LYS A 10 0.62 17.33 42.11
N GLY A 11 -0.48 18.04 42.05
CA GLY A 11 -0.94 18.70 40.80
C GLY A 11 -0.01 19.82 40.34
N VAL A 12 0.54 20.60 41.30
CA VAL A 12 1.50 21.66 40.99
C VAL A 12 2.84 21.13 40.50
N LEU A 13 3.31 20.02 41.09
CA LEU A 13 4.57 19.37 40.66
C LEU A 13 4.45 18.71 39.28
N MET A 14 3.27 18.17 38.94
CA MET A 14 3.05 17.64 37.58
C MET A 14 2.97 18.72 36.48
N ASN A 15 2.48 19.90 36.81
CA ASN A 15 2.46 21.00 35.84
C ASN A 15 3.85 21.60 35.57
N MET A 16 4.75 21.58 36.57
CA MET A 16 6.13 22.06 36.36
C MET A 16 6.96 21.10 35.52
N THR A 17 6.78 19.79 35.70
CA THR A 17 7.48 18.78 34.87
C THR A 17 6.96 18.72 33.45
N LYS A 18 5.68 18.98 33.20
CA LYS A 18 5.12 19.06 31.83
C LYS A 18 5.60 20.27 31.07
N GLN A 19 5.88 21.38 31.75
CA GLN A 19 6.29 22.62 31.09
C GLN A 19 7.77 22.61 30.69
N SER A 20 8.62 21.87 31.41
CA SER A 20 10.04 21.71 31.02
C SER A 20 10.23 20.71 29.86
N ASP A 21 9.43 19.62 29.82
CA ASP A 21 9.51 18.67 28.73
C ASP A 21 8.96 19.19 27.40
N THR A 22 7.96 20.07 27.44
CA THR A 22 7.39 20.67 26.22
C THR A 22 8.34 21.69 25.60
N GLN A 23 9.17 22.38 26.38
CA GLN A 23 10.16 23.30 25.83
C GLN A 23 11.40 22.58 25.26
N ALA A 24 11.79 21.46 25.84
CA ALA A 24 12.89 20.64 25.32
C ALA A 24 12.53 19.96 23.99
N VAL A 25 11.29 19.48 23.86
CA VAL A 25 10.79 18.85 22.62
C VAL A 25 10.60 19.89 21.48
N SER A 26 10.14 21.10 21.80
CA SER A 26 9.96 22.14 20.77
C SER A 26 11.30 22.65 20.23
N THR A 27 12.35 22.73 21.05
CA THR A 27 13.69 23.12 20.59
C THR A 27 14.36 22.05 19.73
N GLU A 28 14.11 20.77 20.01
CA GLU A 28 14.64 19.66 19.22
C GLU A 28 13.93 19.56 17.85
N VAL A 29 12.62 19.76 17.82
CA VAL A 29 11.84 19.77 16.58
C VAL A 29 12.22 20.97 15.68
N GLU A 30 12.48 22.15 16.25
CA GLU A 30 12.96 23.30 15.49
C GLU A 30 14.38 23.10 14.93
N ARG A 31 15.27 22.41 15.65
CA ARG A 31 16.62 22.09 15.16
C ARG A 31 16.58 21.09 14.01
N VAL A 32 15.76 20.03 14.12
CA VAL A 32 15.58 19.04 13.04
C VAL A 32 14.92 19.65 11.82
N ALA A 33 13.95 20.57 11.99
CA ALA A 33 13.34 21.29 10.89
C ALA A 33 14.29 22.29 10.21
N ALA A 34 15.23 22.88 10.96
CA ALA A 34 16.25 23.77 10.41
C ALA A 34 17.35 23.01 9.67
N GLU A 35 17.72 21.79 10.11
CA GLU A 35 18.68 20.93 9.39
C GLU A 35 18.08 20.34 8.10
N LEU A 36 16.79 19.99 8.09
CA LEU A 36 16.11 19.51 6.88
C LEU A 36 15.92 20.61 5.82
N ASN A 37 15.87 21.87 6.23
CA ASN A 37 15.65 22.99 5.30
C ASN A 37 16.93 23.50 4.63
N THR A 38 18.12 23.16 5.16
CA THR A 38 19.40 23.59 4.59
C THR A 38 19.97 22.65 3.52
N GLU A 39 19.61 21.35 3.54
CA GLU A 39 19.98 20.44 2.46
C GLU A 39 19.06 20.53 1.24
N SER A 40 17.80 20.99 1.42
CA SER A 40 16.85 21.16 0.32
C SER A 40 17.15 22.33 -0.62
N ILE A 41 18.02 23.27 -0.25
CA ILE A 41 18.30 24.46 -1.06
C ILE A 41 19.45 24.24 -2.06
N LEU A 42 20.24 23.18 -1.91
CA LEU A 42 21.40 22.93 -2.79
C LEU A 42 21.06 22.19 -4.08
N ASN A 43 19.84 21.65 -4.24
CA ASN A 43 19.44 20.90 -5.43
C ASN A 43 18.15 21.40 -6.11
N ALA A 44 17.82 22.65 -5.98
CA ALA A 44 16.60 23.24 -6.59
C ALA A 44 16.60 23.26 -8.14
N GLY A 45 17.72 22.88 -8.78
CA GLY A 45 17.83 22.83 -10.25
C GLY A 45 17.70 21.43 -10.85
N GLU A 46 17.82 20.37 -10.05
CA GLU A 46 17.85 18.98 -10.55
C GLU A 46 16.55 18.20 -10.30
N THR A 47 15.73 18.69 -9.37
CA THR A 47 14.50 18.01 -8.94
C THR A 47 13.28 18.22 -9.83
N ILE A 48 13.32 19.10 -10.80
CA ILE A 48 12.13 19.44 -11.62
C ILE A 48 11.89 18.42 -12.76
N LEU A 49 12.91 17.68 -13.19
CA LEU A 49 12.79 16.69 -14.26
C LEU A 49 12.55 15.25 -13.75
N THR A 50 12.79 14.98 -12.46
CA THR A 50 12.60 13.65 -11.88
C THR A 50 11.30 13.50 -11.08
N SER A 51 10.60 14.60 -10.75
CA SER A 51 9.48 14.58 -9.82
C SER A 51 8.23 13.83 -10.35
N ASN A 52 7.99 13.83 -11.66
CA ASN A 52 6.80 13.16 -12.21
C ASN A 52 7.01 11.66 -12.38
N ILE A 53 8.22 11.23 -12.76
CA ILE A 53 8.55 9.79 -12.88
C ILE A 53 8.62 9.16 -11.47
N SER A 54 9.15 9.88 -10.49
CA SER A 54 9.24 9.42 -9.11
C SER A 54 7.86 9.24 -8.45
N GLN A 55 6.90 10.12 -8.72
CA GLN A 55 5.57 10.07 -8.10
C GLN A 55 4.75 8.86 -8.58
N ASN A 56 4.84 8.48 -9.85
CA ASN A 56 4.14 7.33 -10.39
C ASN A 56 4.73 6.02 -9.87
N ALA A 57 6.05 5.90 -9.84
CA ALA A 57 6.75 4.74 -9.27
C ALA A 57 6.44 4.59 -7.77
N ASP A 58 6.44 5.68 -7.01
CA ASP A 58 6.10 5.68 -5.59
C ASP A 58 4.64 5.25 -5.35
N TYR A 59 3.70 5.73 -6.20
CA TYR A 59 2.30 5.34 -6.11
C TYR A 59 2.10 3.86 -6.46
N ALA A 60 2.68 3.38 -7.55
CA ALA A 60 2.60 1.97 -7.94
C ALA A 60 3.20 1.05 -6.84
N ALA A 61 4.34 1.43 -6.27
CA ALA A 61 4.96 0.72 -5.16
C ALA A 61 4.04 0.71 -3.92
N GLN A 62 3.39 1.83 -3.60
CA GLN A 62 2.44 1.91 -2.50
C GLN A 62 1.23 1.01 -2.72
N VAL A 63 0.65 1.00 -3.92
CA VAL A 63 -0.49 0.13 -4.27
C VAL A 63 -0.09 -1.35 -4.18
N LYS A 64 1.10 -1.71 -4.67
CA LYS A 64 1.65 -3.09 -4.52
C LYS A 64 1.81 -3.47 -3.04
N LEU A 65 2.30 -2.55 -2.21
CA LEU A 65 2.46 -2.77 -0.77
C LEU A 65 1.10 -2.95 -0.07
N ASP A 66 0.15 -2.08 -0.34
CA ASP A 66 -1.19 -2.14 0.25
C ASP A 66 -1.91 -3.45 -0.13
N ARG A 67 -1.81 -3.86 -1.40
CA ARG A 67 -2.31 -5.14 -1.90
C ARG A 67 -1.71 -6.32 -1.11
N GLU A 68 -0.39 -6.32 -0.90
CA GLU A 68 0.27 -7.41 -0.18
C GLU A 68 -0.07 -7.42 1.32
N GLN A 69 -0.28 -6.26 1.93
CA GLN A 69 -0.74 -6.18 3.32
C GLN A 69 -2.15 -6.75 3.48
N VAL A 70 -3.08 -6.42 2.59
CA VAL A 70 -4.44 -6.98 2.57
C VAL A 70 -4.38 -8.50 2.36
N ARG A 71 -3.57 -8.95 1.42
CA ARG A 71 -3.36 -10.38 1.12
C ARG A 71 -2.79 -11.13 2.31
N SER A 72 -1.82 -10.55 3.00
CA SER A 72 -1.23 -11.14 4.21
C SER A 72 -2.27 -11.31 5.32
N LYS A 73 -3.11 -10.30 5.56
CA LYS A 73 -4.21 -10.37 6.54
C LYS A 73 -5.25 -11.42 6.15
N ASN A 74 -5.61 -11.51 4.88
CA ASN A 74 -6.54 -12.52 4.40
C ASN A 74 -5.98 -13.93 4.58
N ARG A 75 -4.70 -14.14 4.25
CA ARG A 75 -4.01 -15.42 4.46
C ARG A 75 -3.99 -15.81 5.94
N GLU A 76 -3.68 -14.88 6.83
CA GLU A 76 -3.69 -15.11 8.28
C GLU A 76 -5.09 -15.49 8.78
N SER A 77 -6.13 -14.79 8.32
CA SER A 77 -7.51 -15.08 8.67
C SER A 77 -7.95 -16.47 8.17
N LEU A 78 -7.60 -16.83 6.94
CA LEU A 78 -7.90 -18.14 6.38
C LEU A 78 -7.15 -19.25 7.12
N GLN A 79 -5.88 -19.01 7.48
CA GLN A 79 -5.10 -19.97 8.26
C GLN A 79 -5.72 -20.20 9.64
N ALA A 80 -6.20 -19.14 10.31
CA ALA A 80 -6.87 -19.26 11.60
C ALA A 80 -8.16 -20.10 11.52
N ILE A 81 -8.88 -20.07 10.39
CA ILE A 81 -10.05 -20.93 10.14
C ILE A 81 -9.61 -22.38 9.97
N ILE A 82 -8.55 -22.63 9.20
CA ILE A 82 -8.03 -24.00 8.94
C ILE A 82 -7.53 -24.64 10.25
N ASP A 83 -6.86 -23.87 11.10
CA ASP A 83 -6.28 -24.34 12.35
C ASP A 83 -7.31 -24.46 13.50
N ASN A 84 -8.54 -24.00 13.28
CA ASN A 84 -9.58 -24.06 14.31
C ASN A 84 -10.14 -25.48 14.44
N GLU A 85 -9.86 -26.14 15.55
CA GLU A 85 -10.30 -27.51 15.84
C GLU A 85 -11.83 -27.65 16.04
N THR A 86 -12.54 -26.54 16.27
CA THR A 86 -13.99 -26.56 16.51
C THR A 86 -14.83 -26.55 15.23
N LEU A 87 -14.21 -26.23 14.09
CA LEU A 87 -14.87 -26.17 12.79
C LEU A 87 -14.91 -27.54 12.11
N SER A 88 -15.97 -27.75 11.33
CA SER A 88 -16.11 -28.95 10.51
C SER A 88 -15.12 -28.95 9.34
N GLU A 89 -14.80 -30.15 8.83
CA GLU A 89 -13.93 -30.31 7.65
C GLU A 89 -14.48 -29.58 6.42
N THR A 90 -15.79 -29.45 6.28
CA THR A 90 -16.41 -28.74 5.16
C THR A 90 -16.15 -27.24 5.24
N GLU A 91 -16.18 -26.66 6.46
CA GLU A 91 -15.86 -25.23 6.68
C GLU A 91 -14.38 -24.96 6.46
N LYS A 92 -13.51 -25.85 6.91
CA LYS A 92 -12.06 -25.76 6.66
C LYS A 92 -11.73 -25.89 5.18
N GLN A 93 -12.41 -26.78 4.45
CA GLN A 93 -12.20 -26.94 3.02
C GLN A 93 -12.46 -25.65 2.25
N GLY A 94 -13.51 -24.90 2.61
CA GLY A 94 -13.76 -23.58 2.02
C GLY A 94 -12.62 -22.60 2.24
N ALA A 95 -11.98 -22.59 3.40
CA ALA A 95 -10.83 -21.76 3.68
C ALA A 95 -9.57 -22.21 2.91
N VAL A 96 -9.38 -23.52 2.74
CA VAL A 96 -8.29 -24.08 1.92
C VAL A 96 -8.46 -23.68 0.46
N ASP A 97 -9.67 -23.79 -0.09
CA ASP A 97 -9.98 -23.40 -1.47
C ASP A 97 -9.77 -21.89 -1.69
N ALA A 98 -10.18 -21.06 -0.72
CA ALA A 98 -9.94 -19.61 -0.75
C ALA A 98 -8.44 -19.28 -0.68
N MET A 99 -7.65 -19.99 0.12
CA MET A 99 -6.20 -19.84 0.18
C MET A 99 -5.53 -20.21 -1.14
N ALA A 100 -5.95 -21.32 -1.76
CA ALA A 100 -5.46 -21.75 -3.07
C ALA A 100 -5.76 -20.70 -4.15
N LYS A 101 -7.00 -20.14 -4.15
CA LYS A 101 -7.41 -19.08 -5.07
C LYS A 101 -6.59 -17.80 -4.87
N LEU A 102 -6.35 -17.39 -3.62
CA LEU A 102 -5.52 -16.23 -3.29
C LEU A 102 -4.09 -16.38 -3.85
N THR A 103 -3.51 -17.56 -3.74
CA THR A 103 -2.18 -17.88 -4.26
C THR A 103 -2.18 -17.89 -5.80
N GLN A 104 -3.21 -18.48 -6.42
CA GLN A 104 -3.34 -18.49 -7.88
C GLN A 104 -3.49 -17.08 -8.46
N ASN A 105 -4.33 -16.24 -7.83
CA ASN A 105 -4.48 -14.84 -8.26
C ASN A 105 -3.15 -14.11 -8.17
N ALA A 106 -2.41 -14.26 -7.07
CA ALA A 106 -1.10 -13.65 -6.91
C ALA A 106 -0.11 -14.03 -8.02
N GLN A 107 -0.11 -15.30 -8.43
CA GLN A 107 0.74 -15.76 -9.52
C GLN A 107 0.31 -15.16 -10.87
N MET A 108 -1.00 -15.13 -11.15
CA MET A 108 -1.52 -14.55 -12.38
C MET A 108 -1.25 -13.04 -12.48
N GLU A 109 -1.35 -12.31 -11.37
CA GLU A 109 -1.01 -10.88 -11.29
C GLU A 109 0.47 -10.65 -11.59
N ALA A 110 1.36 -11.40 -10.91
CA ALA A 110 2.81 -11.28 -11.14
C ALA A 110 3.21 -11.61 -12.58
N ASP A 111 2.62 -12.67 -13.17
CA ASP A 111 2.86 -13.05 -14.55
C ASP A 111 2.36 -11.97 -15.53
N ALA A 112 1.21 -11.35 -15.25
CA ALA A 112 0.64 -10.28 -16.07
C ALA A 112 1.49 -9.00 -15.98
N GLU A 113 1.87 -8.57 -14.77
CA GLU A 113 2.75 -7.43 -14.54
C GLU A 113 4.07 -7.60 -15.30
N MET A 114 4.74 -8.74 -15.13
CA MET A 114 5.99 -9.05 -15.83
C MET A 114 5.87 -8.97 -17.35
N LEU A 115 4.76 -9.45 -17.92
CA LEU A 115 4.54 -9.40 -19.38
C LEU A 115 4.22 -7.99 -19.87
N LEU A 116 3.51 -7.18 -19.08
CA LEU A 116 3.24 -5.80 -19.41
C LEU A 116 4.52 -4.97 -19.33
N GLU A 117 5.35 -5.17 -18.31
CA GLU A 117 6.67 -4.55 -18.19
C GLU A 117 7.57 -4.93 -19.38
N ALA A 118 7.58 -6.21 -19.81
CA ALA A 118 8.33 -6.65 -20.99
C ALA A 118 7.82 -6.03 -22.30
N LYS A 119 6.59 -5.49 -22.34
CA LYS A 119 6.03 -4.74 -23.47
C LYS A 119 6.28 -3.24 -23.40
N GLY A 120 6.97 -2.77 -22.34
CA GLY A 120 7.35 -1.38 -22.17
C GLY A 120 6.32 -0.55 -21.41
N PHE A 121 5.43 -1.18 -20.64
CA PHE A 121 4.62 -0.49 -19.65
C PHE A 121 5.44 -0.33 -18.38
N GLU A 122 5.53 0.89 -17.86
CA GLU A 122 6.24 1.17 -16.61
C GLU A 122 5.25 1.28 -15.46
N ASP A 123 5.70 0.90 -14.26
CA ASP A 123 4.94 1.05 -13.01
C ASP A 123 3.54 0.39 -13.01
N VAL A 124 3.38 -0.70 -13.74
CA VAL A 124 2.11 -1.44 -13.84
C VAL A 124 1.80 -2.15 -12.53
N VAL A 125 0.54 -2.05 -12.13
CA VAL A 125 -0.02 -2.85 -11.03
C VAL A 125 -1.25 -3.58 -11.53
N VAL A 126 -1.30 -4.90 -11.35
CA VAL A 126 -2.44 -5.75 -11.69
C VAL A 126 -3.03 -6.32 -10.41
N SER A 127 -4.33 -6.19 -10.21
CA SER A 127 -5.05 -6.75 -9.07
C SER A 127 -6.24 -7.56 -9.56
N ILE A 128 -6.29 -8.85 -9.18
CA ILE A 128 -7.36 -9.78 -9.55
C ILE A 128 -8.24 -10.07 -8.35
N SER A 129 -9.53 -9.80 -8.51
CA SER A 129 -10.55 -10.07 -7.48
C SER A 129 -11.72 -10.80 -8.14
N ASP A 130 -11.97 -12.03 -7.72
CA ASP A 130 -12.99 -12.92 -8.27
C ASP A 130 -12.93 -13.05 -9.81
N SER A 131 -13.79 -12.33 -10.52
CA SER A 131 -13.88 -12.33 -11.99
C SER A 131 -13.48 -10.99 -12.60
N CYS A 132 -12.99 -10.04 -11.80
CA CYS A 132 -12.60 -8.71 -12.22
C CYS A 132 -11.08 -8.53 -12.13
N CYS A 133 -10.55 -7.67 -13.00
CA CYS A 133 -9.14 -7.30 -13.00
C CYS A 133 -9.01 -5.78 -13.04
N ASP A 134 -8.42 -5.21 -12.02
CA ASP A 134 -8.09 -3.79 -11.94
C ASP A 134 -6.62 -3.60 -12.29
N ILE A 135 -6.35 -2.67 -13.19
CA ILE A 135 -5.01 -2.38 -13.69
C ILE A 135 -4.72 -0.91 -13.50
N VAL A 136 -3.59 -0.62 -12.88
CA VAL A 136 -3.07 0.73 -12.73
C VAL A 136 -1.87 0.89 -13.66
N VAL A 137 -1.87 1.94 -14.47
CA VAL A 137 -0.80 2.27 -15.43
C VAL A 137 -0.55 3.77 -15.46
N GLY A 138 0.61 4.18 -15.95
CA GLY A 138 0.90 5.59 -16.20
C GLY A 138 -0.03 6.18 -17.27
N LYS A 139 -0.30 7.48 -17.17
CA LYS A 139 -1.21 8.20 -18.10
C LYS A 139 -0.78 8.11 -19.58
N GLU A 140 0.52 8.00 -19.83
CA GLU A 140 1.06 7.88 -21.18
C GLU A 140 0.75 6.51 -21.83
N ASP A 141 0.28 5.56 -21.03
CA ASP A 141 0.02 4.17 -21.42
C ASP A 141 -1.45 3.89 -21.80
N VAL A 142 -2.27 4.90 -22.02
CA VAL A 142 -3.71 4.77 -22.28
C VAL A 142 -4.15 5.03 -23.74
N SER A 143 -3.26 4.97 -24.71
CA SER A 143 -3.70 4.94 -26.10
C SER A 143 -4.54 3.70 -26.40
N ASP A 144 -5.46 3.77 -27.36
CA ASP A 144 -6.31 2.64 -27.73
C ASP A 144 -5.50 1.38 -28.08
N GLU A 145 -4.33 1.55 -28.69
CA GLU A 145 -3.42 0.46 -29.02
C GLU A 145 -2.82 -0.18 -27.76
N LYS A 146 -2.36 0.64 -26.79
CA LYS A 146 -1.81 0.16 -25.54
C LYS A 146 -2.89 -0.49 -24.68
N ARG A 147 -4.11 0.06 -24.66
CA ARG A 147 -5.26 -0.54 -23.98
C ARG A 147 -5.57 -1.93 -24.54
N ALA A 148 -5.62 -2.09 -25.85
CA ALA A 148 -5.84 -3.39 -26.48
C ALA A 148 -4.73 -4.40 -26.15
N GLN A 149 -3.48 -3.94 -26.03
CA GLN A 149 -2.35 -4.79 -25.59
C GLN A 149 -2.50 -5.26 -24.15
N ILE A 150 -2.93 -4.39 -23.24
CA ILE A 150 -3.19 -4.73 -21.83
C ILE A 150 -4.30 -5.79 -21.78
N GLU A 151 -5.44 -5.53 -22.41
CA GLU A 151 -6.59 -6.44 -22.45
C GLU A 151 -6.21 -7.82 -23.00
N ASP A 152 -5.40 -7.88 -24.07
CA ASP A 152 -4.90 -9.13 -24.65
C ASP A 152 -4.02 -9.92 -23.67
N VAL A 153 -3.11 -9.26 -22.97
CA VAL A 153 -2.24 -9.91 -21.97
C VAL A 153 -3.08 -10.47 -20.83
N ILE A 154 -3.96 -9.65 -20.26
CA ILE A 154 -4.82 -10.05 -19.14
C ILE A 154 -5.70 -11.23 -19.52
N LYS A 155 -6.41 -11.12 -20.63
CA LYS A 155 -7.30 -12.19 -21.12
C LYS A 155 -6.56 -13.52 -21.30
N ARG A 156 -5.35 -13.50 -21.85
CA ARG A 156 -4.55 -14.72 -22.06
C ARG A 156 -4.02 -15.34 -20.76
N LYS A 157 -3.74 -14.50 -19.75
CA LYS A 157 -3.15 -14.97 -18.49
C LYS A 157 -4.16 -15.35 -17.44
N THR A 158 -5.31 -14.66 -17.42
CA THR A 158 -6.29 -14.79 -16.35
C THR A 158 -7.62 -15.41 -16.80
N ASN A 159 -7.87 -15.51 -18.11
CA ASN A 159 -9.17 -15.83 -18.71
C ASN A 159 -10.29 -14.84 -18.33
N ILE A 160 -9.97 -13.67 -17.81
CA ILE A 160 -10.95 -12.62 -17.52
C ILE A 160 -11.34 -11.93 -18.82
N ASN A 161 -12.64 -11.73 -19.03
CA ASN A 161 -13.15 -11.05 -20.21
C ASN A 161 -12.87 -9.55 -20.15
N ALA A 162 -12.71 -8.89 -21.32
CA ALA A 162 -12.42 -7.47 -21.43
C ALA A 162 -13.44 -6.57 -20.72
N GLU A 163 -14.71 -6.97 -20.66
CA GLU A 163 -15.78 -6.26 -19.94
C GLU A 163 -15.56 -6.18 -18.41
N ASN A 164 -14.74 -7.06 -17.87
CA ASN A 164 -14.39 -7.13 -16.44
C ASN A 164 -12.96 -6.63 -16.15
N ILE A 165 -12.34 -5.95 -17.13
CA ILE A 165 -11.03 -5.33 -17.00
C ILE A 165 -11.23 -3.83 -16.83
N VAL A 166 -10.77 -3.28 -15.71
CA VAL A 166 -10.79 -1.85 -15.42
C VAL A 166 -9.36 -1.31 -15.50
N ILE A 167 -9.13 -0.32 -16.35
CA ILE A 167 -7.82 0.32 -16.49
C ILE A 167 -7.92 1.73 -15.90
N THR A 168 -7.14 1.97 -14.85
CA THR A 168 -7.03 3.26 -14.15
C THR A 168 -5.67 3.86 -14.42
N THR A 169 -5.63 5.17 -14.66
CA THR A 169 -4.39 5.90 -14.90
C THR A 169 -3.97 6.70 -13.69
N ILE A 170 -2.66 6.77 -13.49
CA ILE A 170 -2.01 7.68 -12.55
C ILE A 170 -1.33 8.81 -13.30
N ASP A 171 -1.49 10.04 -12.78
CA ASP A 171 -0.88 11.26 -13.30
C ASP A 171 0.49 11.53 -12.68
#